data_a32b478b24db4bd8dda458e776ec007f
#
_entry.id   a32b478b24db4bd8dda458e776ec007f
#
_cell.length_a   1.000
_cell.length_b   1.000
_cell.length_c   1.000
_cell.angle_alpha   90.00
_cell.angle_beta   90.00
_cell.angle_gamma   90.00
#
_symmetry.space_group_name_H-M   'P 1'
#
loop_
_entity.id
_entity.type
_entity.pdbx_description
1 polymer ?
#
loop_
_entity_poly.entity_id
_entity_poly.type
_entity_poly.pdbx_seq_one_letter_code
_entity_poly.pdbx_strand_id
1 'polypeptide(L)'
;MKRSLALLTVLVMAAACGEEKQQPLAPAAITLNGDVFDVAQAGETIALEVTAPSRPYVTDCPDWIRTEAVGAFADYQMTINLTSQANYAFENRTGTVTLQAGALSRTVTVRQAGREKPEPSVGESAAEAVRKMGAGWNLGNSLDANSGDRTHMWIEASYATPVPANYETAWGQPVTTRALFRMFKEAGFNAIRIPVTWYPHMGTIKLQWENEDWHWDMSTWTEYDVDPVWMARVKEVVDYVLDEGMYCILNVHHDTGDRGEEKKGTAWLVADQFDAAKDRYAALWQQIAETFKDYGERLLFESYNEMLDSYDSWCFATFASPDRYDATVAAAAYAGINNYADLFAKTVRATGGNNATRNLIINTYGACSGDGAWNSHLTDPLTQLALPEEPGHLAVEVHSYWEADKFDAQKADIDRLFSNLDRYIVRRLGVPVIIGEWGGGNVSDEVAARFAGYFSQKAHDAGIAALMWMGLSDGKDRAVPKWTMPLTKDAILKPYLP
;
A
#
# COMPACT_ATOMS: atom_id res chain seq x y z
N MET A 1 36.85 85.74 58.94
CA MET A 1 37.91 84.80 58.55
C MET A 1 37.32 83.45 58.19
N LYS A 2 37.28 83.14 56.96
CA LYS A 2 37.25 81.79 56.39
C LYS A 2 37.30 81.94 54.87
N ARG A 3 38.37 81.53 54.25
CA ARG A 3 38.60 81.57 52.82
C ARG A 3 37.94 80.35 52.24
N SER A 4 37.05 80.51 51.25
CA SER A 4 36.48 79.43 50.44
C SER A 4 37.33 79.25 49.21
N LEU A 5 37.81 78.03 49.00
CA LEU A 5 38.55 77.58 47.84
C LEU A 5 37.56 77.07 46.82
N ALA A 6 37.49 77.70 45.66
CA ALA A 6 36.66 77.22 44.56
C ALA A 6 37.45 76.16 43.73
N LEU A 7 36.91 74.96 43.62
CA LEU A 7 37.47 73.90 42.83
C LEU A 7 36.84 73.94 41.41
N LEU A 8 37.66 74.18 40.41
CA LEU A 8 37.26 74.25 39.01
C LEU A 8 37.29 72.81 38.43
N THR A 9 36.12 72.24 38.19
CA THR A 9 36.01 70.88 37.55
C THR A 9 36.01 71.11 36.05
N VAL A 10 37.03 70.62 35.35
CA VAL A 10 37.09 70.59 33.90
C VAL A 10 36.37 69.35 33.43
N LEU A 11 35.22 69.50 32.71
CA LEU A 11 34.46 68.41 32.09
C LEU A 11 35.08 68.11 30.72
N VAL A 12 35.81 67.03 30.61
CA VAL A 12 36.27 66.47 29.29
C VAL A 12 35.11 65.78 28.67
N MET A 13 34.49 66.35 27.65
CA MET A 13 33.56 65.62 26.75
C MET A 13 34.38 64.73 25.82
N ALA A 14 34.39 63.44 26.06
CA ALA A 14 34.82 62.44 25.07
C ALA A 14 33.74 62.37 23.99
N ALA A 15 34.00 62.86 22.81
CA ALA A 15 33.21 62.64 21.62
C ALA A 15 33.41 61.18 21.23
N ALA A 16 32.42 60.29 21.53
CA ALA A 16 32.34 58.97 20.95
C ALA A 16 31.92 59.14 19.49
N CYS A 17 32.89 59.07 18.57
CA CYS A 17 32.57 58.75 17.13
C CYS A 17 31.97 57.41 17.09
N GLY A 18 30.63 57.32 17.11
CA GLY A 18 29.93 56.13 16.65
C GLY A 18 30.15 56.06 15.14
N GLU A 19 30.83 55.01 14.69
CA GLU A 19 30.76 54.62 13.26
C GLU A 19 29.30 54.37 12.92
N GLU A 20 28.65 55.27 12.18
CA GLU A 20 27.39 55.00 11.49
C GLU A 20 27.67 53.82 10.54
N LYS A 21 27.20 52.62 10.88
CA LYS A 21 27.15 51.53 9.93
C LYS A 21 26.31 52.01 8.77
N GLN A 22 26.95 52.35 7.66
CA GLN A 22 26.26 52.63 6.40
C GLN A 22 25.33 51.45 6.12
N GLN A 23 24.02 51.70 6.09
CA GLN A 23 23.06 50.72 5.67
C GLN A 23 23.42 50.25 4.24
N PRO A 24 23.50 48.93 3.99
CA PRO A 24 23.83 48.48 2.65
C PRO A 24 22.81 49.04 1.65
N LEU A 25 23.28 49.44 0.48
CA LEU A 25 22.41 49.90 -0.61
C LEU A 25 21.46 48.80 -1.01
N ALA A 26 20.17 49.12 -1.14
CA ALA A 26 19.18 48.15 -1.57
C ALA A 26 19.54 47.51 -2.95
N PRO A 27 19.49 46.21 -3.10
CA PRO A 27 19.77 45.55 -4.37
C PRO A 27 18.80 46.02 -5.48
N ALA A 28 19.28 46.16 -6.70
CA ALA A 28 18.46 46.58 -7.83
C ALA A 28 17.68 45.40 -8.47
N ALA A 29 18.01 44.16 -8.08
CA ALA A 29 17.41 42.93 -8.62
C ALA A 29 17.32 41.85 -7.53
N ILE A 30 16.54 40.80 -7.80
CA ILE A 30 16.57 39.56 -7.04
C ILE A 30 17.78 38.74 -7.52
N THR A 31 18.68 38.38 -6.61
CA THR A 31 19.80 37.47 -6.89
C THR A 31 19.68 36.22 -6.04
N LEU A 32 20.13 35.09 -6.57
CA LEU A 32 20.00 33.74 -6.01
C LEU A 32 21.37 33.05 -6.04
N ASN A 33 21.57 32.06 -5.17
CA ASN A 33 22.73 31.16 -5.19
C ASN A 33 22.72 30.16 -6.37
N GLY A 34 21.68 30.15 -7.20
CA GLY A 34 21.55 29.35 -8.41
C GLY A 34 20.22 29.57 -9.13
N ASP A 35 20.17 29.29 -10.42
CA ASP A 35 18.95 29.39 -11.23
C ASP A 35 18.39 28.01 -11.60
N VAL A 36 19.21 26.94 -11.49
CA VAL A 36 18.84 25.57 -11.76
C VAL A 36 19.40 24.68 -10.67
N PHE A 37 18.57 23.83 -10.10
CA PHE A 37 18.94 22.86 -9.08
C PHE A 37 18.51 21.47 -9.52
N ASP A 38 19.44 20.52 -9.54
CA ASP A 38 19.18 19.11 -9.71
C ASP A 38 19.02 18.50 -8.32
N VAL A 39 17.88 17.88 -8.06
CA VAL A 39 17.54 17.27 -6.77
C VAL A 39 17.49 15.76 -6.88
N ALA A 40 17.79 15.09 -5.75
CA ALA A 40 17.77 13.63 -5.70
C ALA A 40 16.38 13.06 -6.02
N GLN A 41 16.35 11.86 -6.63
CA GLN A 41 15.11 11.13 -6.94
C GLN A 41 14.25 10.93 -5.68
N ALA A 42 14.87 10.59 -4.54
CA ALA A 42 14.18 10.37 -3.25
C ALA A 42 13.62 11.65 -2.61
N GLY A 43 13.85 12.82 -3.25
CA GLY A 43 13.52 14.12 -2.69
C GLY A 43 14.61 14.62 -1.74
N GLU A 44 14.77 15.94 -1.71
CA GLU A 44 15.68 16.62 -0.79
C GLU A 44 15.27 18.08 -0.56
N THR A 45 15.87 18.70 0.41
CA THR A 45 15.69 20.13 0.69
C THR A 45 16.90 20.90 0.20
N ILE A 46 16.69 21.86 -0.69
CA ILE A 46 17.69 22.85 -1.08
C ILE A 46 17.42 24.19 -0.40
N ALA A 47 18.47 24.83 0.09
CA ALA A 47 18.40 26.16 0.65
C ALA A 47 18.64 27.20 -0.46
N LEU A 48 17.61 27.93 -0.83
CA LEU A 48 17.69 29.03 -1.79
C LEU A 48 18.06 30.31 -1.05
N GLU A 49 19.28 30.79 -1.24
CA GLU A 49 19.72 32.07 -0.67
C GLU A 49 19.26 33.20 -1.58
N VAL A 50 18.43 34.09 -1.05
CA VAL A 50 17.78 35.15 -1.80
C VAL A 50 18.28 36.51 -1.29
N THR A 51 18.81 37.32 -2.20
CA THR A 51 19.07 38.75 -1.93
C THR A 51 18.07 39.56 -2.77
N ALA A 52 17.33 40.48 -2.14
CA ALA A 52 16.27 41.24 -2.81
C ALA A 52 16.03 42.59 -2.16
N PRO A 53 15.50 43.62 -2.86
CA PRO A 53 15.25 44.94 -2.32
C PRO A 53 14.15 45.02 -1.25
N SER A 54 13.26 44.00 -1.25
CA SER A 54 12.20 43.81 -0.24
C SER A 54 12.02 42.32 0.04
N ARG A 55 11.29 41.98 1.10
CA ARG A 55 11.08 40.60 1.51
C ARG A 55 10.52 39.78 0.35
N PRO A 56 11.24 38.72 -0.12
CA PRO A 56 10.78 37.88 -1.16
C PRO A 56 9.73 36.88 -0.64
N TYR A 57 8.83 36.41 -1.53
CA TYR A 57 7.86 35.37 -1.30
C TYR A 57 7.63 34.57 -2.58
N VAL A 58 7.19 33.33 -2.44
CA VAL A 58 6.89 32.44 -3.57
C VAL A 58 5.47 32.73 -4.06
N THR A 59 5.31 32.92 -5.36
CA THR A 59 4.01 33.19 -6.02
C THR A 59 3.50 32.00 -6.82
N ASP A 60 4.41 31.11 -7.26
CA ASP A 60 4.10 29.93 -8.03
C ASP A 60 5.11 28.85 -7.72
N CYS A 61 4.63 27.61 -7.55
CA CYS A 61 5.45 26.46 -7.17
C CYS A 61 4.72 25.17 -7.62
N PRO A 62 5.43 24.20 -8.19
CA PRO A 62 4.85 22.89 -8.49
C PRO A 62 4.38 22.16 -7.22
N ASP A 63 3.32 21.36 -7.33
CA ASP A 63 2.70 20.65 -6.21
C ASP A 63 3.66 19.69 -5.48
N TRP A 64 4.69 19.21 -6.18
CA TRP A 64 5.70 18.32 -5.63
C TRP A 64 6.86 19.04 -4.92
N ILE A 65 6.81 20.38 -4.79
CA ILE A 65 7.80 21.20 -4.06
C ILE A 65 7.09 21.97 -2.96
N ARG A 66 7.48 21.77 -1.71
CA ARG A 66 7.08 22.57 -0.58
C ARG A 66 8.09 23.69 -0.36
N THR A 67 7.61 24.90 -0.09
CA THR A 67 8.45 26.06 0.18
C THR A 67 8.30 26.53 1.63
N GLU A 68 9.42 26.90 2.27
CA GLU A 68 9.44 27.41 3.63
C GLU A 68 10.46 28.52 3.78
N ALA A 69 10.03 29.68 4.28
CA ALA A 69 10.93 30.79 4.60
C ALA A 69 11.65 30.50 5.92
N VAL A 70 12.98 30.59 5.92
CA VAL A 70 13.83 30.32 7.08
C VAL A 70 14.41 31.60 7.63
N GLY A 71 14.13 31.89 8.89
CA GLY A 71 14.64 33.09 9.58
C GLY A 71 13.91 34.38 9.18
N ALA A 72 14.52 35.50 9.57
CA ALA A 72 14.03 36.85 9.26
C ALA A 72 14.68 37.40 7.99
N PHE A 73 13.95 38.23 7.24
CA PHE A 73 14.55 39.04 6.18
C PHE A 73 15.37 40.17 6.82
N ALA A 74 16.67 40.11 6.69
CA ALA A 74 17.60 41.09 7.25
C ALA A 74 18.73 41.39 6.24
N ASP A 75 19.22 42.63 6.22
CA ASP A 75 20.29 43.07 5.33
C ASP A 75 20.03 42.71 3.85
N TYR A 76 18.76 42.79 3.43
CA TYR A 76 18.28 42.42 2.10
C TYR A 76 18.42 40.94 1.75
N GLN A 77 18.65 40.07 2.72
CA GLN A 77 18.86 38.62 2.53
C GLN A 77 17.82 37.80 3.30
N MET A 78 17.50 36.61 2.73
CA MET A 78 16.69 35.61 3.37
C MET A 78 16.95 34.24 2.71
N THR A 79 16.74 33.18 3.48
CA THR A 79 16.76 31.81 2.97
C THR A 79 15.33 31.30 2.77
N ILE A 80 15.07 30.64 1.64
CA ILE A 80 13.84 29.91 1.37
C ILE A 80 14.22 28.46 1.10
N ASN A 81 13.74 27.54 1.93
CA ASN A 81 13.91 26.11 1.68
C ASN A 81 12.90 25.65 0.62
N LEU A 82 13.38 24.92 -0.38
CA LEU A 82 12.58 24.22 -1.35
C LEU A 82 12.74 22.71 -1.07
N THR A 83 11.70 22.05 -0.55
CA THR A 83 11.71 20.62 -0.24
C THR A 83 10.94 19.88 -1.33
N SER A 84 11.64 19.09 -2.13
CA SER A 84 11.04 18.24 -3.16
C SER A 84 10.56 16.92 -2.56
N GLN A 85 9.39 16.46 -3.00
CA GLN A 85 8.94 15.10 -2.76
C GLN A 85 9.72 14.12 -3.65
N ALA A 86 9.72 12.82 -3.29
CA ALA A 86 10.29 11.79 -4.13
C ALA A 86 9.59 11.73 -5.51
N ASN A 87 10.36 11.47 -6.56
CA ASN A 87 9.81 11.23 -7.89
C ASN A 87 9.71 9.72 -8.13
N TYR A 88 8.51 9.17 -7.97
CA TYR A 88 8.23 7.75 -8.20
C TYR A 88 7.91 7.41 -9.66
N ALA A 89 7.79 8.40 -10.55
CA ALA A 89 7.67 8.15 -11.98
C ALA A 89 9.02 7.73 -12.58
N PHE A 90 8.98 7.00 -13.69
CA PHE A 90 10.20 6.67 -14.46
C PHE A 90 10.73 7.86 -15.27
N GLU A 91 9.89 8.86 -15.50
CA GLU A 91 10.23 10.06 -16.23
C GLU A 91 10.84 11.12 -15.30
N ASN A 92 11.85 11.80 -15.84
CA ASN A 92 12.39 12.99 -15.20
C ASN A 92 11.31 14.08 -15.16
N ARG A 93 11.27 14.85 -14.07
CA ARG A 93 10.39 16.00 -13.97
C ARG A 93 11.17 17.29 -13.78
N THR A 94 10.59 18.37 -14.29
CA THR A 94 11.14 19.73 -14.15
C THR A 94 10.01 20.64 -13.70
N GLY A 95 10.29 21.48 -12.71
CA GLY A 95 9.36 22.46 -12.19
C GLY A 95 10.00 23.83 -12.08
N THR A 96 9.19 24.86 -12.10
CA THR A 96 9.62 26.27 -11.94
C THR A 96 9.01 26.85 -10.68
N VAL A 97 9.86 27.39 -9.81
CA VAL A 97 9.44 28.15 -8.62
C VAL A 97 9.62 29.64 -8.93
N THR A 98 8.57 30.43 -8.77
CA THR A 98 8.58 31.88 -9.02
C THR A 98 8.63 32.65 -7.71
N LEU A 99 9.62 33.52 -7.56
CA LEU A 99 9.81 34.42 -6.46
C LEU A 99 9.43 35.85 -6.87
N GLN A 100 8.80 36.59 -5.95
CA GLN A 100 8.49 38.01 -6.12
C GLN A 100 9.02 38.83 -4.92
N ALA A 101 9.57 40.01 -5.21
CA ALA A 101 9.97 41.01 -4.23
C ALA A 101 9.57 42.41 -4.72
N GLY A 102 8.47 42.95 -4.21
CA GLY A 102 7.85 44.15 -4.75
C GLY A 102 7.38 43.95 -6.21
N ALA A 103 7.90 44.77 -7.13
CA ALA A 103 7.64 44.68 -8.56
C ALA A 103 8.56 43.71 -9.32
N LEU A 104 9.59 43.17 -8.65
CA LEU A 104 10.58 42.29 -9.25
C LEU A 104 10.15 40.84 -9.13
N SER A 105 10.43 40.05 -10.17
CA SER A 105 10.19 38.62 -10.20
C SER A 105 11.43 37.85 -10.67
N ARG A 106 11.65 36.65 -10.11
CA ARG A 106 12.74 35.75 -10.49
C ARG A 106 12.25 34.31 -10.45
N THR A 107 12.66 33.50 -11.42
CA THR A 107 12.32 32.07 -11.48
C THR A 107 13.54 31.21 -11.18
N VAL A 108 13.27 30.05 -10.53
CA VAL A 108 14.23 28.98 -10.30
C VAL A 108 13.69 27.70 -10.93
N THR A 109 14.55 26.97 -11.61
CA THR A 109 14.22 25.67 -12.19
C THR A 109 14.72 24.56 -11.28
N VAL A 110 13.83 23.63 -10.90
CA VAL A 110 14.18 22.42 -10.16
C VAL A 110 13.99 21.23 -11.07
N ARG A 111 15.02 20.40 -11.21
CA ARG A 111 15.00 19.17 -12.01
C ARG A 111 15.16 17.99 -11.09
N GLN A 112 14.40 16.95 -11.34
CA GLN A 112 14.46 15.71 -10.56
C GLN A 112 14.43 14.51 -11.49
N ALA A 113 15.38 13.59 -11.31
CA ALA A 113 15.40 12.34 -12.03
C ALA A 113 14.18 11.50 -11.68
N GLY A 114 13.71 10.70 -12.65
CA GLY A 114 12.78 9.60 -12.38
C GLY A 114 13.49 8.41 -11.73
N ARG A 115 12.70 7.42 -11.33
CA ARG A 115 13.23 6.11 -10.92
C ARG A 115 14.00 5.47 -12.08
N GLU A 116 15.00 4.69 -11.74
CA GLU A 116 15.54 3.75 -12.71
C GLU A 116 14.47 2.71 -13.07
N LYS A 117 14.24 2.51 -14.37
CA LYS A 117 13.41 1.39 -14.83
C LYS A 117 14.12 0.11 -14.43
N PRO A 118 13.42 -0.82 -13.71
CA PRO A 118 14.01 -2.11 -13.47
C PRO A 118 14.33 -2.77 -14.83
N GLU A 119 15.51 -3.36 -14.95
CA GLU A 119 15.82 -4.18 -16.12
C GLU A 119 14.72 -5.22 -16.28
N PRO A 120 14.21 -5.49 -17.49
CA PRO A 120 13.24 -6.52 -17.73
C PRO A 120 13.80 -7.85 -17.21
N SER A 121 13.20 -8.40 -16.16
CA SER A 121 13.60 -9.69 -15.67
C SER A 121 13.08 -10.74 -16.62
N VAL A 122 13.96 -11.29 -17.41
CA VAL A 122 13.67 -12.47 -18.19
C VAL A 122 13.81 -13.66 -17.26
N GLY A 123 12.71 -14.08 -16.61
CA GLY A 123 12.59 -15.45 -16.23
C GLY A 123 12.67 -15.86 -14.78
N GLU A 124 12.38 -15.02 -13.78
CA GLU A 124 12.11 -15.57 -12.44
C GLU A 124 10.79 -16.35 -12.46
N SER A 125 10.85 -17.65 -12.19
CA SER A 125 9.65 -18.47 -12.07
C SER A 125 8.86 -18.12 -10.81
N ALA A 126 7.55 -18.38 -10.81
CA ALA A 126 6.71 -18.22 -9.62
C ALA A 126 7.25 -19.03 -8.42
N ALA A 127 7.80 -20.23 -8.67
CA ALA A 127 8.39 -21.07 -7.63
C ALA A 127 9.65 -20.45 -7.00
N GLU A 128 10.47 -19.75 -7.79
CA GLU A 128 11.63 -19.01 -7.26
C GLU A 128 11.20 -17.79 -6.49
N ALA A 129 10.24 -17.01 -7.00
CA ALA A 129 9.70 -15.85 -6.32
C ALA A 129 9.11 -16.24 -4.95
N VAL A 130 8.26 -17.27 -4.91
CA VAL A 130 7.63 -17.76 -3.67
C VAL A 130 8.68 -18.19 -2.64
N ARG A 131 9.70 -18.95 -3.05
CA ARG A 131 10.79 -19.33 -2.12
C ARG A 131 11.57 -18.12 -1.59
N LYS A 132 11.81 -17.11 -2.42
CA LYS A 132 12.52 -15.88 -2.01
C LYS A 132 11.65 -14.97 -1.15
N MET A 133 10.32 -14.96 -1.34
CA MET A 133 9.39 -14.22 -0.47
C MET A 133 9.47 -14.70 0.98
N GLY A 134 9.43 -16.00 1.20
CA GLY A 134 9.55 -16.61 2.53
C GLY A 134 8.53 -16.07 3.51
N ALA A 135 8.98 -15.40 4.56
CA ALA A 135 8.11 -14.73 5.52
C ALA A 135 7.67 -13.35 5.02
N GLY A 136 6.36 -13.10 5.08
CA GLY A 136 5.77 -11.85 4.70
C GLY A 136 4.74 -11.30 5.69
N TRP A 137 4.21 -10.13 5.36
CA TRP A 137 3.23 -9.42 6.17
C TRP A 137 2.22 -8.68 5.29
N ASN A 138 1.01 -8.47 5.81
CA ASN A 138 -0.05 -7.74 5.14
C ASN A 138 -0.17 -6.31 5.68
N LEU A 139 -0.22 -5.33 4.77
CA LEU A 139 -0.59 -3.94 5.09
C LEU A 139 -2.11 -3.82 5.26
N GLY A 140 -2.71 -4.66 6.11
CA GLY A 140 -4.15 -4.68 6.30
C GLY A 140 -4.71 -3.46 7.03
N ASN A 141 -6.00 -3.18 6.81
CA ASN A 141 -6.75 -2.04 7.33
C ASN A 141 -6.17 -0.67 6.93
N SER A 142 -5.59 -0.59 5.74
CA SER A 142 -5.00 0.64 5.19
C SER A 142 -5.63 0.95 3.81
N LEU A 143 -5.06 0.48 2.71
CA LEU A 143 -5.64 0.72 1.38
C LEU A 143 -6.84 -0.20 1.06
N ASP A 144 -7.07 -1.22 1.84
CA ASP A 144 -8.27 -2.06 1.83
C ASP A 144 -9.43 -1.44 2.63
N ALA A 145 -9.14 -0.48 3.51
CA ALA A 145 -10.15 0.20 4.29
C ALA A 145 -11.11 0.97 3.38
N ASN A 146 -12.39 0.79 3.63
CA ASN A 146 -13.46 1.40 2.85
C ASN A 146 -14.66 1.72 3.75
N SER A 147 -15.59 2.49 3.21
CA SER A 147 -16.86 2.80 3.88
C SER A 147 -18.01 1.92 3.41
N GLY A 148 -17.68 0.78 2.85
CA GLY A 148 -18.61 -0.01 2.06
C GLY A 148 -19.59 -0.87 2.82
N ASP A 149 -19.55 -0.95 4.13
CA ASP A 149 -20.67 -1.49 4.90
C ASP A 149 -21.54 -0.36 5.45
N ARG A 150 -22.77 -0.70 5.86
CA ARG A 150 -23.75 0.27 6.37
C ARG A 150 -23.24 1.09 7.55
N THR A 151 -22.32 0.55 8.32
CA THR A 151 -21.78 1.19 9.52
C THR A 151 -20.59 2.10 9.19
N HIS A 152 -19.96 1.93 8.04
CA HIS A 152 -18.71 2.61 7.66
C HIS A 152 -18.81 3.52 6.42
N MET A 153 -20.01 3.69 5.82
CA MET A 153 -20.23 4.63 4.69
C MET A 153 -20.12 6.11 5.07
N TRP A 154 -19.43 6.40 6.17
CA TRP A 154 -19.30 7.75 6.69
C TRP A 154 -18.27 8.59 5.92
N ILE A 155 -17.31 7.98 5.23
CA ILE A 155 -16.29 8.73 4.49
C ILE A 155 -16.96 9.56 3.40
N GLU A 156 -17.69 8.91 2.50
CA GLU A 156 -18.35 9.55 1.36
C GLU A 156 -19.52 10.44 1.81
N ALA A 157 -20.20 10.06 2.90
CA ALA A 157 -21.28 10.86 3.47
C ALA A 157 -20.77 12.11 4.20
N SER A 158 -19.57 12.08 4.76
CA SER A 158 -19.03 13.15 5.62
C SER A 158 -18.08 14.10 4.89
N TYR A 159 -17.44 13.66 3.81
CA TYR A 159 -16.49 14.46 3.02
C TYR A 159 -17.07 14.80 1.65
N ALA A 160 -17.14 16.08 1.30
CA ALA A 160 -17.58 16.51 -0.03
C ALA A 160 -16.62 16.02 -1.13
N THR A 161 -15.35 15.90 -0.82
CA THR A 161 -14.30 15.38 -1.72
C THR A 161 -13.32 14.57 -0.86
N PRO A 162 -13.56 13.26 -0.70
CA PRO A 162 -12.65 12.39 0.03
C PRO A 162 -11.29 12.35 -0.64
N VAL A 163 -10.24 12.25 0.17
CA VAL A 163 -8.86 12.06 -0.29
C VAL A 163 -8.34 10.69 0.15
N PRO A 164 -7.32 10.11 -0.48
CA PRO A 164 -6.81 8.78 -0.12
C PRO A 164 -6.58 8.57 1.36
N ALA A 165 -6.07 9.57 2.08
CA ALA A 165 -5.82 9.50 3.51
C ALA A 165 -7.10 9.30 4.36
N ASN A 166 -8.27 9.71 3.89
CA ASN A 166 -9.54 9.48 4.59
C ASN A 166 -9.88 7.99 4.63
N TYR A 167 -9.65 7.29 3.52
CA TYR A 167 -9.84 5.83 3.42
C TYR A 167 -8.75 5.09 4.18
N GLU A 168 -7.49 5.40 3.94
CA GLU A 168 -6.33 4.74 4.54
C GLU A 168 -6.34 4.77 6.07
N THR A 169 -6.96 5.78 6.68
CA THR A 169 -7.06 5.92 8.14
C THR A 169 -8.41 5.50 8.72
N ALA A 170 -9.37 5.10 7.89
CA ALA A 170 -10.74 4.82 8.30
C ALA A 170 -10.85 3.68 9.34
N TRP A 171 -10.01 2.67 9.22
CA TRP A 171 -10.01 1.50 10.13
C TRP A 171 -8.90 1.56 11.17
N GLY A 172 -8.50 2.77 11.57
CA GLY A 172 -7.63 3.02 12.72
C GLY A 172 -6.13 2.89 12.46
N GLN A 173 -5.72 2.69 11.20
CA GLN A 173 -4.31 2.73 10.84
C GLN A 173 -3.90 4.17 10.45
N PRO A 174 -2.64 4.57 10.64
CA PRO A 174 -2.16 5.85 10.15
C PRO A 174 -1.88 5.78 8.65
N VAL A 175 -1.70 6.95 8.02
CA VAL A 175 -1.18 7.03 6.66
C VAL A 175 0.15 6.28 6.58
N THR A 176 0.27 5.36 5.63
CA THR A 176 1.41 4.48 5.46
C THR A 176 2.65 5.24 5.03
N THR A 177 3.78 4.92 5.63
CA THR A 177 5.08 5.53 5.31
C THR A 177 6.11 4.49 4.92
N ARG A 178 7.10 4.88 4.13
CA ARG A 178 8.24 4.02 3.75
C ARG A 178 8.99 3.46 4.96
N ALA A 179 9.07 4.23 6.06
CA ALA A 179 9.76 3.80 7.28
C ALA A 179 9.18 2.52 7.88
N LEU A 180 7.87 2.28 7.72
CA LEU A 180 7.24 1.04 8.16
C LEU A 180 7.86 -0.17 7.44
N PHE A 181 7.94 -0.14 6.12
CA PHE A 181 8.48 -1.25 5.33
C PHE A 181 9.98 -1.46 5.55
N ARG A 182 10.74 -0.37 5.76
CA ARG A 182 12.14 -0.48 6.16
C ARG A 182 12.32 -1.27 7.45
N MET A 183 11.49 -1.02 8.46
CA MET A 183 11.51 -1.76 9.72
C MET A 183 11.28 -3.27 9.49
N PHE A 184 10.32 -3.64 8.63
CA PHE A 184 10.06 -5.04 8.26
C PHE A 184 11.26 -5.65 7.52
N LYS A 185 11.83 -4.93 6.55
CA LYS A 185 13.01 -5.39 5.80
C LYS A 185 14.23 -5.61 6.68
N GLU A 186 14.52 -4.67 7.56
CA GLU A 186 15.65 -4.76 8.51
C GLU A 186 15.49 -5.92 9.49
N ALA A 187 14.26 -6.32 9.83
CA ALA A 187 14.00 -7.49 10.65
C ALA A 187 14.19 -8.81 9.91
N GLY A 188 14.12 -8.82 8.57
CA GLY A 188 14.30 -10.03 7.76
C GLY A 188 13.06 -10.47 6.97
N PHE A 189 11.95 -9.75 7.03
CA PHE A 189 10.82 -9.97 6.12
C PHE A 189 11.21 -9.65 4.69
N ASN A 190 10.69 -10.41 3.74
CA ASN A 190 11.05 -10.21 2.33
C ASN A 190 9.84 -10.09 1.39
N ALA A 191 8.61 -10.10 1.91
CA ALA A 191 7.39 -9.88 1.16
C ALA A 191 6.37 -9.05 1.93
N ILE A 192 5.69 -8.16 1.22
CA ILE A 192 4.55 -7.39 1.72
C ILE A 192 3.39 -7.59 0.74
N ARG A 193 2.23 -7.95 1.27
CA ARG A 193 0.97 -7.91 0.54
C ARG A 193 0.28 -6.58 0.84
N ILE A 194 -0.15 -5.88 -0.21
CA ILE A 194 -0.87 -4.62 -0.14
C ILE A 194 -2.31 -4.89 -0.57
N PRO A 195 -3.22 -5.14 0.38
CA PRO A 195 -4.63 -5.23 0.10
C PRO A 195 -5.17 -3.88 -0.35
N VAL A 196 -5.96 -3.86 -1.45
CA VAL A 196 -6.56 -2.62 -1.99
C VAL A 196 -8.01 -2.85 -2.34
N THR A 197 -8.89 -1.98 -1.86
CA THR A 197 -10.29 -1.91 -2.28
C THR A 197 -10.45 -0.83 -3.35
N TRP A 198 -11.07 -1.18 -4.48
CA TRP A 198 -11.07 -0.34 -5.68
C TRP A 198 -12.41 0.32 -5.97
N TYR A 199 -13.55 -0.34 -5.69
CA TYR A 199 -14.87 0.12 -6.14
C TYR A 199 -15.23 1.55 -5.68
N PRO A 200 -14.86 2.05 -4.50
CA PRO A 200 -15.16 3.43 -4.09
C PRO A 200 -14.41 4.48 -4.91
N HIS A 201 -13.41 4.04 -5.67
CA HIS A 201 -12.50 4.85 -6.46
C HIS A 201 -12.66 4.62 -7.96
N MET A 202 -13.77 3.99 -8.39
CA MET A 202 -13.97 3.63 -9.79
C MET A 202 -15.18 4.36 -10.40
N GLY A 203 -14.91 5.20 -11.38
CA GLY A 203 -15.88 5.73 -12.32
C GLY A 203 -17.04 6.49 -11.69
N THR A 204 -18.26 6.13 -12.13
CA THR A 204 -19.48 6.89 -11.84
C THR A 204 -20.31 6.35 -10.69
N ILE A 205 -19.84 5.34 -9.97
CA ILE A 205 -20.59 4.79 -8.84
C ILE A 205 -20.94 5.88 -7.82
N LYS A 206 -22.17 5.89 -7.33
CA LYS A 206 -22.66 6.88 -6.38
C LYS A 206 -23.18 6.26 -5.12
N LEU A 207 -22.96 6.98 -4.03
CA LEU A 207 -23.59 6.72 -2.76
C LEU A 207 -24.99 7.31 -2.74
N GLN A 208 -25.98 6.52 -2.32
CA GLN A 208 -27.37 6.94 -2.18
C GLN A 208 -27.85 6.75 -0.74
N TRP A 209 -28.76 7.64 -0.31
CA TRP A 209 -29.50 7.54 0.96
C TRP A 209 -30.90 7.03 0.67
N GLU A 210 -31.22 5.81 1.07
CA GLU A 210 -32.50 5.18 0.88
C GLU A 210 -32.84 4.32 2.11
N ASN A 211 -34.11 4.28 2.50
CA ASN A 211 -34.59 3.50 3.64
C ASN A 211 -33.86 3.78 4.97
N GLU A 212 -33.55 5.07 5.21
CA GLU A 212 -32.82 5.55 6.41
C GLU A 212 -31.37 5.03 6.50
N ASP A 213 -30.75 4.69 5.34
CA ASP A 213 -29.42 4.16 5.28
C ASP A 213 -28.65 4.57 4.00
N TRP A 214 -27.32 4.50 4.06
CA TRP A 214 -26.46 4.70 2.90
C TRP A 214 -26.16 3.39 2.19
N HIS A 215 -26.14 3.39 0.87
CA HIS A 215 -25.73 2.27 0.04
C HIS A 215 -25.13 2.74 -1.28
N TRP A 216 -24.28 1.88 -1.87
CA TRP A 216 -23.76 2.11 -3.20
C TRP A 216 -24.80 1.74 -4.27
N ASP A 217 -25.17 2.70 -5.10
CA ASP A 217 -26.07 2.45 -6.23
C ASP A 217 -25.30 1.90 -7.42
N MET A 218 -25.26 0.58 -7.53
CA MET A 218 -24.58 -0.13 -8.60
C MET A 218 -25.12 0.19 -9.98
N SER A 219 -26.37 0.71 -10.10
CA SER A 219 -26.97 1.11 -11.38
C SER A 219 -26.34 2.37 -11.96
N THR A 220 -25.71 3.20 -11.11
CA THR A 220 -24.99 4.41 -11.54
C THR A 220 -23.57 4.11 -12.05
N TRP A 221 -23.08 2.90 -11.84
CA TRP A 221 -21.72 2.51 -12.19
C TRP A 221 -21.62 2.13 -13.67
N THR A 222 -21.50 3.11 -14.53
CA THR A 222 -21.45 2.96 -16.00
C THR A 222 -20.05 3.21 -16.59
N GLU A 223 -19.16 3.81 -15.83
CA GLU A 223 -17.75 4.05 -16.18
C GLU A 223 -16.88 3.40 -15.12
N TYR A 224 -15.74 2.84 -15.53
CA TYR A 224 -14.90 1.98 -14.67
C TYR A 224 -13.47 2.52 -14.51
N ASP A 225 -13.27 3.80 -14.86
CA ASP A 225 -11.96 4.43 -14.72
C ASP A 225 -11.62 4.60 -13.24
N VAL A 226 -10.43 4.14 -12.85
CA VAL A 226 -9.92 4.32 -11.51
C VAL A 226 -9.51 5.78 -11.31
N ASP A 227 -9.90 6.38 -10.19
CA ASP A 227 -9.46 7.72 -9.79
C ASP A 227 -7.91 7.80 -9.83
N PRO A 228 -7.34 8.69 -10.66
CA PRO A 228 -5.89 8.82 -10.78
C PRO A 228 -5.20 9.21 -9.47
N VAL A 229 -5.89 9.90 -8.56
CA VAL A 229 -5.35 10.26 -7.24
C VAL A 229 -5.21 9.01 -6.36
N TRP A 230 -6.22 8.12 -6.40
CA TRP A 230 -6.15 6.83 -5.72
C TRP A 230 -5.06 5.93 -6.31
N MET A 231 -5.04 5.78 -7.63
CA MET A 231 -4.01 4.98 -8.32
C MET A 231 -2.60 5.48 -8.00
N ALA A 232 -2.40 6.80 -7.96
CA ALA A 232 -1.12 7.40 -7.59
C ALA A 232 -0.71 7.05 -6.15
N ARG A 233 -1.68 7.04 -5.21
CA ARG A 233 -1.40 6.63 -3.82
C ARG A 233 -1.07 5.15 -3.70
N VAL A 234 -1.81 4.28 -4.37
CA VAL A 234 -1.50 2.83 -4.43
C VAL A 234 -0.09 2.62 -4.98
N LYS A 235 0.23 3.31 -6.08
CA LYS A 235 1.55 3.27 -6.70
C LYS A 235 2.65 3.69 -5.73
N GLU A 236 2.46 4.78 -5.01
CA GLU A 236 3.43 5.28 -4.02
C GLU A 236 3.71 4.23 -2.91
N VAL A 237 2.68 3.56 -2.42
CA VAL A 237 2.84 2.52 -1.37
C VAL A 237 3.52 1.27 -1.93
N VAL A 238 3.20 0.85 -3.16
CA VAL A 238 3.92 -0.23 -3.87
C VAL A 238 5.41 0.13 -4.02
N ASP A 239 5.71 1.37 -4.41
CA ASP A 239 7.07 1.87 -4.56
C ASP A 239 7.85 1.81 -3.23
N TYR A 240 7.23 2.13 -2.10
CA TYR A 240 7.87 2.01 -0.79
C TYR A 240 8.37 0.58 -0.50
N VAL A 241 7.57 -0.45 -0.84
CA VAL A 241 7.94 -1.85 -0.64
C VAL A 241 9.08 -2.27 -1.56
N LEU A 242 8.97 -1.93 -2.85
CA LEU A 242 9.95 -2.31 -3.87
C LEU A 242 11.30 -1.60 -3.66
N ASP A 243 11.28 -0.35 -3.20
CA ASP A 243 12.48 0.42 -2.90
C ASP A 243 13.27 -0.13 -1.70
N GLU A 244 12.60 -0.81 -0.77
CA GLU A 244 13.29 -1.56 0.30
C GLU A 244 13.76 -2.95 -0.21
N GLY A 245 13.58 -3.27 -1.48
CA GLY A 245 14.04 -4.50 -2.12
C GLY A 245 13.25 -5.75 -1.73
N MET A 246 11.99 -5.59 -1.30
CA MET A 246 11.09 -6.69 -0.97
C MET A 246 10.18 -7.05 -2.15
N TYR A 247 9.59 -8.24 -2.09
CA TYR A 247 8.48 -8.60 -2.96
C TYR A 247 7.22 -7.88 -2.52
N CYS A 248 6.41 -7.47 -3.49
CA CYS A 248 5.13 -6.81 -3.30
C CYS A 248 4.03 -7.60 -3.98
N ILE A 249 2.97 -7.94 -3.27
CA ILE A 249 1.73 -8.50 -3.83
C ILE A 249 0.67 -7.41 -3.80
N LEU A 250 0.11 -7.09 -4.96
CA LEU A 250 -0.98 -6.11 -5.11
C LEU A 250 -2.24 -6.84 -5.57
N ASN A 251 -3.37 -6.60 -4.90
CA ASN A 251 -4.62 -7.30 -5.15
C ASN A 251 -5.84 -6.40 -5.35
N VAL A 252 -6.98 -7.08 -5.57
CA VAL A 252 -8.35 -6.56 -5.49
C VAL A 252 -8.98 -7.18 -4.25
N HIS A 253 -9.23 -6.38 -3.19
CA HIS A 253 -9.49 -6.92 -1.86
C HIS A 253 -10.98 -6.97 -1.50
N HIS A 254 -11.54 -5.94 -0.87
CA HIS A 254 -12.95 -5.92 -0.45
C HIS A 254 -13.94 -5.60 -1.58
N ASP A 255 -13.49 -5.65 -2.82
CA ASP A 255 -14.35 -5.82 -4.01
C ASP A 255 -14.98 -7.23 -4.05
N THR A 256 -14.45 -8.14 -3.21
CA THR A 256 -14.92 -9.49 -2.93
C THR A 256 -15.27 -9.67 -1.45
N GLY A 257 -15.78 -10.82 -1.08
CA GLY A 257 -16.01 -11.23 0.30
C GLY A 257 -17.47 -11.40 0.65
N ASP A 258 -17.76 -11.33 1.94
CA ASP A 258 -19.09 -11.49 2.52
C ASP A 258 -19.99 -10.31 2.12
N ARG A 259 -21.19 -10.64 1.64
CA ARG A 259 -22.23 -9.70 1.23
C ARG A 259 -23.38 -9.61 2.23
N GLY A 260 -23.23 -10.18 3.43
CA GLY A 260 -24.24 -10.22 4.46
C GLY A 260 -25.03 -8.92 4.65
N GLU A 261 -26.07 -8.92 5.48
CA GLU A 261 -26.99 -7.77 5.58
C GLU A 261 -26.28 -6.44 5.89
N GLU A 262 -25.16 -6.50 6.62
CA GLU A 262 -24.36 -5.34 6.98
C GLU A 262 -23.44 -4.84 5.84
N LYS A 263 -23.17 -5.68 4.84
CA LYS A 263 -22.23 -5.41 3.74
C LYS A 263 -22.90 -5.40 2.36
N LYS A 264 -24.21 -5.29 2.28
CA LYS A 264 -24.95 -5.26 1.02
C LYS A 264 -24.44 -4.15 0.10
N GLY A 265 -24.01 -4.56 -1.09
CA GLY A 265 -23.60 -3.66 -2.18
C GLY A 265 -22.11 -3.35 -2.22
N THR A 266 -21.27 -3.93 -1.38
CA THR A 266 -19.83 -3.67 -1.35
C THR A 266 -19.03 -4.65 -2.18
N ALA A 267 -19.22 -5.97 -1.98
CA ALA A 267 -18.59 -7.00 -2.79
C ALA A 267 -19.34 -7.14 -4.12
N TRP A 268 -18.77 -6.64 -5.19
CA TRP A 268 -19.36 -6.71 -6.53
C TRP A 268 -18.79 -7.86 -7.37
N LEU A 269 -17.66 -8.42 -6.99
CA LEU A 269 -17.08 -9.63 -7.56
C LEU A 269 -17.67 -10.84 -6.83
N VAL A 270 -18.50 -11.58 -7.51
CA VAL A 270 -19.26 -12.71 -6.98
C VAL A 270 -19.03 -13.92 -7.86
N ALA A 271 -18.64 -15.05 -7.25
CA ALA A 271 -18.15 -16.21 -7.97
C ALA A 271 -19.14 -16.76 -9.01
N ASP A 272 -20.43 -16.89 -8.65
CA ASP A 272 -21.48 -17.40 -9.55
C ASP A 272 -22.12 -16.32 -10.45
N GLN A 273 -21.58 -15.08 -10.45
CA GLN A 273 -22.08 -13.95 -11.25
C GLN A 273 -21.04 -13.39 -12.23
N PHE A 274 -20.15 -14.22 -12.73
CA PHE A 274 -19.06 -13.81 -13.63
C PHE A 274 -19.53 -12.94 -14.80
N ASP A 275 -20.58 -13.33 -15.50
CA ASP A 275 -21.07 -12.58 -16.68
C ASP A 275 -21.54 -11.16 -16.38
N ALA A 276 -21.98 -10.90 -15.16
CA ALA A 276 -22.40 -9.56 -14.73
C ALA A 276 -21.22 -8.63 -14.38
N ALA A 277 -20.06 -9.18 -14.02
CA ALA A 277 -18.92 -8.42 -13.53
C ALA A 277 -17.70 -8.41 -14.47
N LYS A 278 -17.62 -9.33 -15.42
CA LYS A 278 -16.42 -9.60 -16.24
C LYS A 278 -15.85 -8.36 -16.93
N ASP A 279 -16.69 -7.50 -17.52
CA ASP A 279 -16.22 -6.33 -18.26
C ASP A 279 -15.61 -5.29 -17.34
N ARG A 280 -16.23 -5.06 -16.19
CA ARG A 280 -15.71 -4.18 -15.13
C ARG A 280 -14.42 -4.71 -14.53
N TYR A 281 -14.37 -6.01 -14.28
CA TYR A 281 -13.20 -6.68 -13.75
C TYR A 281 -12.00 -6.59 -14.71
N ALA A 282 -12.24 -6.84 -16.00
CA ALA A 282 -11.22 -6.65 -17.04
C ALA A 282 -10.74 -5.20 -17.13
N ALA A 283 -11.68 -4.22 -17.10
CA ALA A 283 -11.34 -2.80 -17.13
C ALA A 283 -10.47 -2.38 -15.92
N LEU A 284 -10.77 -2.88 -14.71
CA LEU A 284 -9.98 -2.63 -13.52
C LEU A 284 -8.56 -3.20 -13.68
N TRP A 285 -8.43 -4.49 -14.03
CA TRP A 285 -7.12 -5.13 -14.17
C TRP A 285 -6.29 -4.57 -15.31
N GLN A 286 -6.93 -4.14 -16.40
CA GLN A 286 -6.23 -3.45 -17.47
C GLN A 286 -5.55 -2.18 -16.98
N GLN A 287 -6.25 -1.34 -16.21
CA GLN A 287 -5.71 -0.09 -15.66
C GLN A 287 -4.59 -0.33 -14.64
N ILE A 288 -4.76 -1.31 -13.75
CA ILE A 288 -3.71 -1.72 -12.82
C ILE A 288 -2.48 -2.21 -13.61
N ALA A 289 -2.68 -3.13 -14.54
CA ALA A 289 -1.59 -3.72 -15.31
C ALA A 289 -0.85 -2.68 -16.18
N GLU A 290 -1.57 -1.76 -16.83
CA GLU A 290 -0.95 -0.66 -17.59
C GLU A 290 -0.13 0.28 -16.70
N THR A 291 -0.63 0.59 -15.50
CA THR A 291 0.09 1.45 -14.54
C THR A 291 1.42 0.84 -14.11
N PHE A 292 1.48 -0.47 -13.95
CA PHE A 292 2.64 -1.18 -13.42
C PHE A 292 3.39 -2.02 -14.46
N LYS A 293 3.14 -1.86 -15.75
CA LYS A 293 3.70 -2.73 -16.80
C LYS A 293 5.23 -2.73 -16.89
N ASP A 294 5.85 -1.63 -16.51
CA ASP A 294 7.32 -1.48 -16.54
C ASP A 294 7.98 -1.92 -15.20
N TYR A 295 7.20 -2.34 -14.20
CA TYR A 295 7.72 -2.80 -12.91
C TYR A 295 8.33 -4.20 -13.01
N GLY A 296 9.42 -4.43 -12.27
CA GLY A 296 10.16 -5.69 -12.29
C GLY A 296 9.42 -6.86 -11.61
N GLU A 297 10.10 -7.98 -11.58
CA GLU A 297 9.60 -9.30 -11.12
C GLU A 297 9.17 -9.35 -9.65
N ARG A 298 9.65 -8.41 -8.81
CA ARG A 298 9.27 -8.34 -7.40
C ARG A 298 7.86 -7.81 -7.14
N LEU A 299 7.19 -7.29 -8.16
CA LEU A 299 5.78 -6.97 -8.09
C LEU A 299 4.96 -8.11 -8.69
N LEU A 300 4.15 -8.76 -7.87
CA LEU A 300 3.17 -9.78 -8.26
C LEU A 300 1.77 -9.19 -8.20
N PHE A 301 0.89 -9.67 -9.06
CA PHE A 301 -0.53 -9.34 -9.01
C PHE A 301 -1.33 -10.54 -8.53
N GLU A 302 -2.28 -10.29 -7.63
CA GLU A 302 -3.20 -11.26 -7.10
C GLU A 302 -4.61 -10.93 -7.57
N SER A 303 -5.25 -11.89 -8.20
CA SER A 303 -6.49 -11.72 -8.96
C SER A 303 -7.64 -11.10 -8.17
N TYR A 304 -7.89 -11.60 -6.98
CA TYR A 304 -8.92 -11.16 -6.03
C TYR A 304 -8.64 -11.77 -4.67
N ASN A 305 -9.27 -11.24 -3.63
CA ASN A 305 -9.13 -11.73 -2.26
C ASN A 305 -10.00 -12.98 -2.01
N GLU A 306 -11.01 -12.89 -1.16
CA GLU A 306 -11.89 -13.95 -0.70
C GLU A 306 -13.23 -13.91 -1.44
N MET A 307 -13.26 -14.36 -2.68
CA MET A 307 -14.47 -14.31 -3.50
C MET A 307 -15.44 -15.44 -3.15
N LEU A 308 -16.65 -15.06 -2.74
CA LEU A 308 -17.75 -15.95 -2.41
C LEU A 308 -18.82 -15.93 -3.51
N ASP A 309 -19.81 -16.79 -3.38
CA ASP A 309 -21.00 -16.84 -4.22
C ASP A 309 -22.06 -15.81 -3.77
N SER A 310 -23.19 -15.75 -4.50
CA SER A 310 -24.31 -14.85 -4.22
C SER A 310 -25.06 -15.14 -2.90
N TYR A 311 -24.77 -16.22 -2.23
CA TYR A 311 -25.35 -16.61 -0.95
C TYR A 311 -24.37 -16.47 0.21
N ASP A 312 -23.17 -15.93 -0.06
CA ASP A 312 -22.08 -15.83 0.93
C ASP A 312 -21.73 -17.19 1.56
N SER A 313 -21.65 -18.22 0.69
CA SER A 313 -21.51 -19.60 1.15
C SER A 313 -20.07 -19.92 1.58
N TRP A 314 -19.61 -19.34 2.67
CA TRP A 314 -18.41 -19.86 3.37
C TRP A 314 -18.49 -21.36 3.59
N CYS A 315 -19.71 -21.87 3.57
CA CYS A 315 -20.01 -23.25 3.78
C CYS A 315 -19.49 -24.23 2.72
N PHE A 316 -19.19 -23.83 1.52
CA PHE A 316 -18.55 -24.75 0.55
C PHE A 316 -17.12 -25.06 0.92
N ALA A 317 -16.54 -24.24 1.74
CA ALA A 317 -15.13 -24.22 1.98
C ALA A 317 -14.74 -24.54 3.42
N THR A 318 -14.97 -23.62 4.36
CA THR A 318 -14.42 -23.73 5.71
C THR A 318 -15.47 -23.95 6.80
N PHE A 319 -16.69 -23.43 6.61
CA PHE A 319 -17.72 -23.39 7.66
C PHE A 319 -18.95 -24.22 7.32
N ALA A 320 -18.84 -25.13 6.34
CA ALA A 320 -19.98 -25.90 5.91
C ALA A 320 -20.49 -26.82 7.00
N SER A 321 -21.74 -26.65 7.31
CA SER A 321 -22.59 -27.74 7.70
C SER A 321 -22.88 -28.57 6.42
N PRO A 322 -22.60 -29.89 6.40
CA PRO A 322 -22.85 -30.70 5.20
C PRO A 322 -24.29 -30.66 4.71
N ASP A 323 -25.26 -30.35 5.58
CA ASP A 323 -26.69 -30.16 5.29
C ASP A 323 -27.01 -28.84 4.56
N ARG A 324 -26.06 -27.91 4.43
CA ARG A 324 -26.20 -26.64 3.70
C ARG A 324 -25.56 -26.68 2.32
N TYR A 325 -24.82 -27.75 1.97
CA TYR A 325 -24.14 -27.84 0.69
C TYR A 325 -25.15 -28.00 -0.45
N ASP A 326 -25.10 -27.07 -1.41
CA ASP A 326 -25.81 -27.15 -2.69
C ASP A 326 -24.80 -27.36 -3.83
N ALA A 327 -24.83 -28.55 -4.42
CA ALA A 327 -23.88 -28.92 -5.47
C ALA A 327 -24.01 -28.07 -6.73
N THR A 328 -25.20 -27.54 -7.04
CA THR A 328 -25.43 -26.69 -8.21
C THR A 328 -24.81 -25.33 -8.04
N VAL A 329 -25.03 -24.71 -6.89
CA VAL A 329 -24.44 -23.42 -6.53
C VAL A 329 -22.92 -23.53 -6.43
N ALA A 330 -22.42 -24.59 -5.78
CA ALA A 330 -20.98 -24.84 -5.66
C ALA A 330 -20.32 -25.00 -7.04
N ALA A 331 -20.93 -25.76 -7.95
CA ALA A 331 -20.40 -25.93 -9.31
C ALA A 331 -20.36 -24.61 -10.10
N ALA A 332 -21.39 -23.76 -9.97
CA ALA A 332 -21.41 -22.43 -10.59
C ALA A 332 -20.33 -21.53 -10.00
N ALA A 333 -20.15 -21.52 -8.68
CA ALA A 333 -19.15 -20.74 -7.99
C ALA A 333 -17.72 -21.15 -8.40
N TYR A 334 -17.40 -22.45 -8.43
CA TYR A 334 -16.07 -22.92 -8.88
C TYR A 334 -15.79 -22.61 -10.34
N ALA A 335 -16.81 -22.75 -11.22
CA ALA A 335 -16.67 -22.35 -12.62
C ALA A 335 -16.39 -20.84 -12.75
N GLY A 336 -17.08 -20.01 -11.96
CA GLY A 336 -16.86 -18.58 -11.93
C GLY A 336 -15.47 -18.21 -11.47
N ILE A 337 -14.96 -18.81 -10.39
CA ILE A 337 -13.58 -18.63 -9.89
C ILE A 337 -12.57 -18.89 -11.03
N ASN A 338 -12.71 -19.99 -11.74
CA ASN A 338 -11.83 -20.35 -12.85
C ASN A 338 -11.94 -19.35 -14.02
N ASN A 339 -13.15 -18.85 -14.33
CA ASN A 339 -13.36 -17.85 -15.36
C ASN A 339 -12.72 -16.48 -15.00
N TYR A 340 -12.84 -16.05 -13.74
CA TYR A 340 -12.19 -14.83 -13.27
C TYR A 340 -10.66 -14.97 -13.32
N ALA A 341 -10.11 -16.10 -12.91
CA ALA A 341 -8.69 -16.38 -12.97
C ALA A 341 -8.15 -16.32 -14.41
N ASP A 342 -8.87 -16.92 -15.37
CA ASP A 342 -8.52 -16.92 -16.79
C ASP A 342 -8.61 -15.50 -17.38
N LEU A 343 -9.69 -14.77 -17.11
CA LEU A 343 -9.87 -13.39 -17.56
C LEU A 343 -8.78 -12.46 -17.00
N PHE A 344 -8.44 -12.60 -15.72
CA PHE A 344 -7.35 -11.87 -15.08
C PHE A 344 -6.02 -12.10 -15.80
N ALA A 345 -5.61 -13.36 -15.97
CA ALA A 345 -4.35 -13.68 -16.62
C ALA A 345 -4.31 -13.13 -18.05
N LYS A 346 -5.37 -13.34 -18.85
CA LYS A 346 -5.47 -12.82 -20.22
C LYS A 346 -5.39 -11.29 -20.26
N THR A 347 -6.10 -10.61 -19.37
CA THR A 347 -6.11 -9.14 -19.32
C THR A 347 -4.74 -8.59 -18.99
N VAL A 348 -4.09 -9.12 -17.96
CA VAL A 348 -2.74 -8.68 -17.57
C VAL A 348 -1.73 -8.94 -18.68
N ARG A 349 -1.71 -10.15 -19.26
CA ARG A 349 -0.79 -10.51 -20.37
C ARG A 349 -0.96 -9.62 -21.59
N ALA A 350 -2.18 -9.24 -21.94
CA ALA A 350 -2.49 -8.40 -23.09
C ALA A 350 -1.86 -6.99 -23.01
N THR A 351 -1.56 -6.48 -21.82
CA THR A 351 -0.90 -5.18 -21.66
C THR A 351 0.58 -5.19 -22.07
N GLY A 352 1.19 -6.35 -22.20
CA GLY A 352 2.58 -6.52 -22.63
C GLY A 352 3.62 -6.00 -21.62
N GLY A 353 4.81 -5.60 -22.11
CA GLY A 353 5.91 -5.21 -21.24
C GLY A 353 6.30 -6.32 -20.27
N ASN A 354 6.65 -5.99 -19.02
CA ASN A 354 6.99 -6.97 -18.00
C ASN A 354 5.78 -7.82 -17.56
N ASN A 355 4.56 -7.41 -17.88
CA ASN A 355 3.36 -8.18 -17.59
C ASN A 355 3.24 -9.46 -18.43
N ALA A 356 3.96 -9.56 -19.55
CA ALA A 356 4.01 -10.78 -20.36
C ALA A 356 4.55 -11.99 -19.58
N THR A 357 5.44 -11.75 -18.61
CA THR A 357 6.08 -12.79 -17.77
C THR A 357 5.96 -12.51 -16.26
N ARG A 358 5.15 -11.53 -15.85
CA ARG A 358 4.91 -11.24 -14.43
C ARG A 358 4.34 -12.46 -13.72
N ASN A 359 4.84 -12.78 -12.53
CA ASN A 359 4.24 -13.79 -11.70
C ASN A 359 2.86 -13.32 -11.21
N LEU A 360 1.84 -14.09 -11.54
CA LEU A 360 0.44 -13.85 -11.18
C LEU A 360 -0.01 -14.83 -10.11
N ILE A 361 -0.96 -14.40 -9.30
CA ILE A 361 -1.51 -15.19 -8.20
C ILE A 361 -3.02 -15.34 -8.42
N ILE A 362 -3.51 -16.55 -8.40
CA ILE A 362 -4.93 -16.87 -8.46
C ILE A 362 -5.36 -17.50 -7.14
N ASN A 363 -6.56 -17.17 -6.69
CA ASN A 363 -7.06 -17.62 -5.40
C ASN A 363 -8.08 -18.75 -5.59
N THR A 364 -8.14 -19.62 -4.59
CA THR A 364 -9.22 -20.59 -4.48
C THR A 364 -10.54 -19.90 -4.12
N TYR A 365 -11.66 -20.60 -4.24
CA TYR A 365 -12.95 -20.10 -3.75
C TYR A 365 -12.83 -19.72 -2.25
N GLY A 366 -13.22 -18.46 -1.91
CA GLY A 366 -13.09 -17.94 -0.55
C GLY A 366 -11.67 -17.96 0.01
N ALA A 367 -10.64 -18.01 -0.84
CA ALA A 367 -9.25 -18.25 -0.49
C ALA A 367 -9.04 -19.50 0.40
N CYS A 368 -9.90 -20.49 0.28
CA CYS A 368 -9.90 -21.67 1.14
C CYS A 368 -8.68 -22.53 0.95
N SER A 369 -8.15 -22.98 2.08
CA SER A 369 -6.92 -23.77 2.19
C SER A 369 -7.13 -25.28 2.28
N GLY A 370 -8.36 -25.73 2.43
CA GLY A 370 -8.67 -27.17 2.58
C GLY A 370 -8.20 -27.75 3.91
N ASP A 371 -8.12 -26.94 4.95
CA ASP A 371 -7.75 -27.37 6.29
C ASP A 371 -8.88 -28.08 7.03
N GLY A 372 -8.55 -28.81 8.10
CA GLY A 372 -9.51 -29.52 8.91
C GLY A 372 -9.97 -30.88 8.34
N ALA A 373 -10.89 -31.55 9.04
CA ALA A 373 -11.41 -32.87 8.67
C ALA A 373 -12.91 -33.04 8.88
N TRP A 374 -13.58 -31.98 9.27
CA TRP A 374 -14.96 -32.02 9.73
C TRP A 374 -16.01 -31.93 8.60
N ASN A 375 -15.57 -31.66 7.37
CA ASN A 375 -16.43 -31.53 6.22
C ASN A 375 -15.84 -32.23 4.98
N SER A 376 -16.61 -33.06 4.31
CA SER A 376 -16.18 -33.76 3.10
C SER A 376 -15.93 -32.84 1.90
N HIS A 377 -16.50 -31.63 1.89
CA HIS A 377 -16.34 -30.64 0.82
C HIS A 377 -15.19 -29.66 1.06
N LEU A 378 -14.45 -29.82 2.15
CA LEU A 378 -13.40 -28.89 2.55
C LEU A 378 -12.28 -28.75 1.53
N THR A 379 -11.99 -29.80 0.78
CA THR A 379 -10.96 -29.80 -0.26
C THR A 379 -11.49 -29.45 -1.65
N ASP A 380 -12.80 -29.28 -1.84
CA ASP A 380 -13.39 -28.97 -3.15
C ASP A 380 -12.83 -27.67 -3.75
N PRO A 381 -12.64 -26.56 -3.01
CA PRO A 381 -12.01 -25.37 -3.56
C PRO A 381 -10.63 -25.62 -4.15
N LEU A 382 -9.84 -26.51 -3.56
CA LEU A 382 -8.54 -26.89 -4.08
C LEU A 382 -8.65 -27.80 -5.30
N THR A 383 -9.57 -28.79 -5.27
CA THR A 383 -9.68 -29.81 -6.32
C THR A 383 -10.40 -29.31 -7.55
N GLN A 384 -11.32 -28.33 -7.43
CA GLN A 384 -12.08 -27.72 -8.51
C GLN A 384 -11.33 -26.56 -9.18
N LEU A 385 -10.24 -26.06 -8.57
CA LEU A 385 -9.43 -25.00 -9.17
C LEU A 385 -8.74 -25.52 -10.44
N ALA A 386 -8.87 -24.76 -11.53
CA ALA A 386 -8.15 -24.94 -12.77
C ALA A 386 -7.20 -23.75 -13.03
N LEU A 387 -6.07 -24.03 -13.67
CA LEU A 387 -5.17 -22.95 -14.10
C LEU A 387 -5.74 -22.27 -15.35
N PRO A 388 -5.46 -20.96 -15.54
CA PRO A 388 -5.69 -20.27 -16.79
C PRO A 388 -5.10 -21.03 -17.99
N GLU A 389 -5.68 -20.83 -19.19
CA GLU A 389 -5.25 -21.50 -20.43
C GLU A 389 -3.79 -21.25 -20.79
N GLU A 390 -3.22 -20.12 -20.33
CA GLU A 390 -1.80 -19.77 -20.49
C GLU A 390 -1.07 -19.94 -19.16
N PRO A 391 -0.76 -21.19 -18.75
CA PRO A 391 0.00 -21.42 -17.54
C PRO A 391 1.43 -20.93 -17.71
N GLY A 392 2.02 -20.51 -16.65
CA GLY A 392 3.37 -19.97 -16.59
C GLY A 392 3.39 -18.73 -15.73
N HIS A 393 4.38 -18.62 -14.91
CA HIS A 393 4.47 -17.56 -13.93
C HIS A 393 3.20 -17.41 -13.09
N LEU A 394 2.66 -18.55 -12.62
CA LEU A 394 1.47 -18.61 -11.79
C LEU A 394 1.78 -19.21 -10.41
N ALA A 395 1.14 -18.67 -9.38
CA ALA A 395 1.04 -19.23 -8.05
C ALA A 395 -0.43 -19.31 -7.63
N VAL A 396 -0.74 -20.17 -6.68
CA VAL A 396 -2.08 -20.26 -6.06
C VAL A 396 -2.00 -19.71 -4.65
N GLU A 397 -2.95 -18.88 -4.29
CA GLU A 397 -3.07 -18.32 -2.95
C GLU A 397 -4.25 -18.91 -2.19
N VAL A 398 -4.04 -19.08 -0.87
CA VAL A 398 -5.04 -19.51 0.11
C VAL A 398 -4.86 -18.71 1.40
N HIS A 399 -5.92 -18.67 2.24
CA HIS A 399 -5.88 -18.10 3.58
C HIS A 399 -6.05 -19.19 4.63
N SER A 400 -5.49 -18.99 5.82
CA SER A 400 -5.53 -20.00 6.87
C SER A 400 -5.48 -19.37 8.26
N TYR A 401 -6.61 -19.33 8.94
CA TYR A 401 -6.73 -18.75 10.28
C TYR A 401 -6.97 -19.81 11.35
N TRP A 402 -6.34 -19.63 12.49
CA TRP A 402 -6.33 -20.56 13.61
C TRP A 402 -6.58 -19.86 14.94
N GLU A 403 -6.79 -20.64 15.99
CA GLU A 403 -6.91 -20.15 17.36
C GLU A 403 -5.61 -20.50 18.10
N ALA A 404 -4.70 -19.53 18.24
CA ALA A 404 -3.37 -19.77 18.82
C ALA A 404 -3.40 -20.32 20.25
N ASP A 405 -4.42 -19.99 21.04
CA ASP A 405 -4.64 -20.55 22.37
C ASP A 405 -5.10 -22.02 22.36
N LYS A 406 -5.63 -22.49 21.22
CA LYS A 406 -6.01 -23.90 20.97
C LYS A 406 -5.00 -24.65 20.10
N PHE A 407 -3.83 -24.08 19.88
CA PHE A 407 -2.81 -24.59 18.96
C PHE A 407 -2.52 -26.10 19.14
N ASP A 408 -2.37 -26.58 20.39
CA ASP A 408 -2.03 -27.99 20.63
C ASP A 408 -3.12 -28.95 20.13
N ALA A 409 -4.38 -28.54 20.19
CA ALA A 409 -5.50 -29.35 19.67
C ALA A 409 -5.60 -29.27 18.15
N GLN A 410 -5.22 -28.16 17.53
CA GLN A 410 -5.33 -27.91 16.10
C GLN A 410 -4.09 -28.34 15.29
N LYS A 411 -3.04 -28.77 15.95
CA LYS A 411 -1.76 -29.09 15.31
C LYS A 411 -1.85 -30.13 14.20
N ALA A 412 -2.68 -31.16 14.37
CA ALA A 412 -2.91 -32.20 13.35
C ALA A 412 -3.65 -31.65 12.13
N ASP A 413 -4.53 -30.67 12.31
CA ASP A 413 -5.25 -30.00 11.23
C ASP A 413 -4.33 -29.06 10.45
N ILE A 414 -3.42 -28.37 11.15
CA ILE A 414 -2.35 -27.58 10.51
C ILE A 414 -1.46 -28.49 9.65
N ASP A 415 -1.06 -29.65 10.16
CA ASP A 415 -0.25 -30.61 9.39
C ASP A 415 -1.03 -31.11 8.14
N ARG A 416 -2.33 -31.31 8.26
CA ARG A 416 -3.20 -31.69 7.14
C ARG A 416 -3.32 -30.58 6.10
N LEU A 417 -3.41 -29.31 6.51
CA LEU A 417 -3.37 -28.17 5.61
C LEU A 417 -2.19 -28.27 4.65
N PHE A 418 -0.96 -28.32 5.18
CA PHE A 418 0.24 -28.39 4.34
C PHE A 418 0.27 -29.64 3.44
N SER A 419 -0.24 -30.76 3.93
CA SER A 419 -0.36 -31.99 3.14
C SER A 419 -1.38 -31.84 1.99
N ASN A 420 -2.49 -31.16 2.21
CA ASN A 420 -3.51 -30.89 1.21
C ASN A 420 -3.00 -29.89 0.17
N LEU A 421 -2.30 -28.85 0.55
CA LEU A 421 -1.69 -27.86 -0.36
C LEU A 421 -0.65 -28.55 -1.28
N ASP A 422 0.23 -29.38 -0.72
CA ASP A 422 1.17 -30.17 -1.52
C ASP A 422 0.43 -31.08 -2.51
N ARG A 423 -0.56 -31.84 -2.02
CA ARG A 423 -1.27 -32.82 -2.83
C ARG A 423 -2.11 -32.18 -3.94
N TYR A 424 -2.93 -31.19 -3.60
CA TYR A 424 -3.98 -30.69 -4.49
C TYR A 424 -3.55 -29.49 -5.32
N ILE A 425 -2.51 -28.75 -4.91
CA ILE A 425 -1.98 -27.62 -5.67
C ILE A 425 -0.61 -27.98 -6.26
N VAL A 426 0.41 -28.19 -5.43
CA VAL A 426 1.78 -28.35 -5.92
C VAL A 426 1.89 -29.55 -6.84
N ARG A 427 1.46 -30.74 -6.41
CA ARG A 427 1.58 -31.96 -7.24
C ARG A 427 0.54 -32.07 -8.35
N ARG A 428 -0.70 -31.60 -8.10
CA ARG A 428 -1.76 -31.70 -9.11
C ARG A 428 -1.64 -30.66 -10.20
N LEU A 429 -1.37 -29.39 -9.84
CA LEU A 429 -1.34 -28.27 -10.76
C LEU A 429 0.09 -27.88 -11.20
N GLY A 430 1.11 -28.29 -10.46
CA GLY A 430 2.51 -27.99 -10.80
C GLY A 430 2.92 -26.54 -10.54
N VAL A 431 2.22 -25.83 -9.67
CA VAL A 431 2.47 -24.42 -9.32
C VAL A 431 2.74 -24.28 -7.83
N PRO A 432 3.51 -23.25 -7.40
CA PRO A 432 3.76 -22.98 -5.99
C PRO A 432 2.53 -22.42 -5.30
N VAL A 433 2.54 -22.48 -3.96
CA VAL A 433 1.49 -21.97 -3.09
C VAL A 433 2.01 -20.78 -2.28
N ILE A 434 1.13 -19.80 -2.09
CA ILE A 434 1.26 -18.71 -1.14
C ILE A 434 0.14 -18.83 -0.12
N ILE A 435 0.46 -18.73 1.17
CA ILE A 435 -0.55 -18.45 2.20
C ILE A 435 -0.57 -16.94 2.39
N GLY A 436 -1.47 -16.26 1.66
CA GLY A 436 -1.51 -14.79 1.58
C GLY A 436 -1.99 -14.14 2.86
N GLU A 437 -2.81 -14.87 3.62
CA GLU A 437 -3.21 -14.45 4.96
C GLU A 437 -3.17 -15.62 5.92
N TRP A 438 -2.61 -15.38 7.10
CA TRP A 438 -2.70 -16.31 8.21
C TRP A 438 -2.62 -15.55 9.54
N GLY A 439 -3.18 -16.13 10.59
CA GLY A 439 -3.16 -15.56 11.92
C GLY A 439 -3.67 -16.51 12.99
N GLY A 440 -3.43 -16.16 14.25
CA GLY A 440 -3.77 -16.95 15.45
C GLY A 440 -4.84 -16.33 16.35
N GLY A 441 -5.55 -15.31 15.88
CA GLY A 441 -6.52 -14.57 16.70
C GLY A 441 -5.87 -13.55 17.64
N ASN A 442 -6.70 -12.88 18.44
CA ASN A 442 -6.28 -11.85 19.39
C ASN A 442 -5.87 -12.47 20.73
N VAL A 443 -4.60 -12.79 20.87
CA VAL A 443 -3.99 -13.41 22.06
C VAL A 443 -2.73 -12.67 22.49
N SER A 444 -2.12 -13.04 23.62
CA SER A 444 -0.84 -12.44 24.05
C SER A 444 0.30 -12.80 23.09
N ASP A 445 1.36 -11.97 23.08
CA ASP A 445 2.52 -12.18 22.20
C ASP A 445 3.21 -13.55 22.44
N GLU A 446 3.26 -14.04 23.68
CA GLU A 446 3.82 -15.34 24.02
C GLU A 446 3.00 -16.50 23.43
N VAL A 447 1.66 -16.41 23.50
CA VAL A 447 0.76 -17.42 22.93
C VAL A 447 0.83 -17.42 21.42
N ALA A 448 0.76 -16.23 20.81
CA ALA A 448 0.90 -16.07 19.36
C ALA A 448 2.25 -16.58 18.84
N ALA A 449 3.36 -16.26 19.53
CA ALA A 449 4.71 -16.68 19.14
C ALA A 449 4.88 -18.20 19.08
N ARG A 450 4.25 -18.93 20.00
CA ARG A 450 4.31 -20.39 20.01
C ARG A 450 3.64 -21.01 18.78
N PHE A 451 2.44 -20.53 18.43
CA PHE A 451 1.72 -20.94 17.22
C PHE A 451 2.48 -20.49 15.96
N ALA A 452 2.86 -19.21 15.89
CA ALA A 452 3.53 -18.63 14.75
C ALA A 452 4.85 -19.33 14.40
N GLY A 453 5.63 -19.70 15.41
CA GLY A 453 6.88 -20.44 15.19
C GLY A 453 6.66 -21.81 14.55
N TYR A 454 5.61 -22.53 14.97
CA TYR A 454 5.26 -23.81 14.34
C TYR A 454 4.76 -23.63 12.91
N PHE A 455 3.82 -22.71 12.70
CA PHE A 455 3.22 -22.45 11.40
C PHE A 455 4.27 -21.98 10.38
N SER A 456 5.10 -21.04 10.77
CA SER A 456 6.18 -20.51 9.93
C SER A 456 7.24 -21.58 9.58
N GLN A 457 7.58 -22.46 10.53
CA GLN A 457 8.49 -23.57 10.25
C GLN A 457 7.89 -24.53 9.21
N LYS A 458 6.58 -24.85 9.31
CA LYS A 458 5.89 -25.70 8.33
C LYS A 458 5.85 -25.06 6.95
N ALA A 459 5.57 -23.77 6.86
CA ALA A 459 5.59 -23.03 5.61
C ALA A 459 6.98 -23.03 4.96
N HIS A 460 8.01 -22.74 5.75
CA HIS A 460 9.41 -22.80 5.31
C HIS A 460 9.77 -24.18 4.77
N ASP A 461 9.50 -25.26 5.52
CA ASP A 461 9.84 -26.64 5.14
C ASP A 461 9.09 -27.09 3.87
N ALA A 462 7.90 -26.55 3.64
CA ALA A 462 7.09 -26.80 2.44
C ALA A 462 7.48 -25.90 1.25
N GLY A 463 8.37 -24.91 1.43
CA GLY A 463 8.73 -23.94 0.39
C GLY A 463 7.57 -23.00 0.03
N ILE A 464 6.67 -22.74 0.97
CA ILE A 464 5.49 -21.88 0.85
C ILE A 464 5.81 -20.51 1.45
N ALA A 465 5.51 -19.43 0.73
CA ALA A 465 5.53 -18.10 1.31
C ALA A 465 4.27 -17.91 2.18
N ALA A 466 4.45 -17.40 3.40
CA ALA A 466 3.35 -17.19 4.33
C ALA A 466 3.37 -15.76 4.87
N LEU A 467 2.28 -15.01 4.62
CA LEU A 467 2.16 -13.61 4.96
C LEU A 467 1.18 -13.43 6.13
N MET A 468 1.70 -13.01 7.29
CA MET A 468 0.85 -12.80 8.47
C MET A 468 -0.11 -11.65 8.24
N TRP A 469 -1.39 -11.86 8.59
CA TRP A 469 -2.40 -10.81 8.56
C TRP A 469 -2.27 -9.92 9.79
N MET A 470 -1.78 -8.67 9.59
CA MET A 470 -1.64 -7.60 10.59
C MET A 470 -0.90 -8.00 11.90
N GLY A 471 -1.13 -7.27 12.98
CA GLY A 471 -0.79 -7.64 14.36
C GLY A 471 0.66 -7.41 14.78
N LEU A 472 1.61 -7.26 13.89
CA LEU A 472 3.04 -7.05 14.23
C LEU A 472 3.39 -5.57 14.47
N SER A 473 2.64 -4.67 13.86
CA SER A 473 2.75 -3.21 14.03
C SER A 473 1.40 -2.59 13.65
N ASP A 474 0.71 -1.97 14.58
CA ASP A 474 -0.66 -1.48 14.38
C ASP A 474 -0.90 -0.10 15.00
N GLY A 475 -1.86 0.66 14.44
CA GLY A 475 -2.27 1.97 14.91
C GLY A 475 -1.08 2.94 15.03
N LYS A 476 -0.96 3.61 16.17
CA LYS A 476 0.14 4.57 16.42
C LYS A 476 1.55 3.96 16.24
N ASP A 477 1.66 2.64 16.36
CA ASP A 477 2.92 1.92 16.26
C ASP A 477 3.33 1.69 14.79
N ARG A 478 2.43 1.94 13.81
CA ARG A 478 2.77 2.12 12.39
C ARG A 478 3.20 3.55 12.07
N ALA A 479 2.62 4.55 12.74
CA ALA A 479 2.95 5.96 12.51
C ALA A 479 4.43 6.28 12.86
N VAL A 480 4.90 5.70 13.97
CA VAL A 480 6.31 5.69 14.37
C VAL A 480 6.71 4.22 14.50
N PRO A 481 7.20 3.60 13.42
CA PRO A 481 7.27 2.15 13.30
C PRO A 481 8.00 1.47 14.46
N LYS A 482 7.29 0.56 15.12
CA LYS A 482 7.83 -0.32 16.16
C LYS A 482 7.00 -1.60 16.26
N TRP A 483 7.61 -2.63 16.81
CA TRP A 483 6.97 -3.93 16.98
C TRP A 483 6.01 -3.92 18.16
N THR A 484 4.76 -4.29 17.92
CA THR A 484 3.75 -4.56 18.97
C THR A 484 3.84 -5.98 19.50
N MET A 485 4.30 -6.93 18.66
CA MET A 485 4.43 -8.35 18.98
C MET A 485 5.85 -8.85 18.64
N PRO A 486 6.88 -8.45 19.41
CA PRO A 486 8.27 -8.79 19.08
C PRO A 486 8.59 -10.28 19.19
N LEU A 487 8.00 -11.04 20.10
CA LEU A 487 8.21 -12.48 20.22
C LEU A 487 7.62 -13.23 19.02
N THR A 488 6.42 -12.84 18.60
CA THR A 488 5.77 -13.40 17.40
C THR A 488 6.59 -13.10 16.15
N LYS A 489 7.05 -11.86 15.98
CA LYS A 489 7.96 -11.47 14.89
C LYS A 489 9.21 -12.35 14.86
N ASP A 490 9.89 -12.56 16.00
CA ASP A 490 11.09 -13.39 16.09
C ASP A 490 10.79 -14.86 15.78
N ALA A 491 9.65 -15.37 16.25
CA ALA A 491 9.21 -16.73 15.97
C ALA A 491 8.92 -16.98 14.48
N ILE A 492 8.29 -16.01 13.80
CA ILE A 492 8.04 -16.06 12.35
C ILE A 492 9.35 -16.13 11.56
N LEU A 493 10.30 -15.28 11.91
CA LEU A 493 11.54 -15.13 11.15
C LEU A 493 12.57 -16.23 11.41
N LYS A 494 12.47 -16.90 12.55
CA LYS A 494 13.45 -17.92 12.97
C LYS A 494 13.81 -18.97 11.92
N PRO A 495 12.86 -19.55 11.13
CA PRO A 495 13.20 -20.53 10.09
C PRO A 495 13.96 -19.93 8.90
N TYR A 496 13.90 -18.62 8.70
CA TYR A 496 14.48 -17.92 7.54
C TYR A 496 15.81 -17.22 7.86
N LEU A 497 16.21 -17.22 9.12
CA LEU A 497 17.51 -16.68 9.52
C LEU A 497 18.62 -17.70 9.26
N PRO A 498 19.85 -17.22 8.88
CA PRO A 498 20.99 -18.09 8.62
C PRO A 498 21.48 -18.82 9.85
#